data_c97ac142fe2fa336640e40037bacec24
#
_entry.id   c97ac142fe2fa336640e40037bacec24
#
_cell.length_a   1.000
_cell.length_b   1.000
_cell.length_c   1.000
_cell.angle_alpha   90.00
_cell.angle_beta   90.00
_cell.angle_gamma   90.00
#
_symmetry.space_group_name_H-M   'P 1'
#
loop_
_entity.id
_entity.type
_entity.pdbx_description
1 polymer ?
#
loop_
_entity_poly.entity_id
_entity_poly.type
_entity_poly.pdbx_seq_one_letter_code
_entity_poly.pdbx_strand_id
1 'polypeptide(L)'
;VTAAGGRLLERRISSPSMDIGLIENRHKSLEFFHENIDLSDDLMGFLKSVPDLERALSRVSLDRAGPRDLANICKGLTQGKEIAKKFLNQDLPREIRRSITKLTGHNEITLTLERAIVPEPPLLVRDGGFVAEKFNSDLDETRKLKKDGAKIIAEMQRDLIELTNIQSLKIKFNNVLGYFIETTVKNAERLQSSAISDNFIHRQTTANQMRFTTLDLSETETKIINANARALEIEKRVFNELSQLVIHKFEQISTAAQALAELDLTNSLARLARQEEWCKPIVDDSRAFEIQSGRHVVVEKALKNNGNGFIPNDCKLNDGSIWLVTGPNMAGKSTFFG
;
A
#
# COMPACT_ATOMS: atom_id res chain seq x y z
N VAL A 1 -2.02 -6.33 13.81
CA VAL A 1 -2.19 -4.96 13.32
C VAL A 1 -2.01 -4.90 11.81
N THR A 2 -0.97 -5.52 11.28
CA THR A 2 -0.70 -5.59 9.85
C THR A 2 -1.31 -6.84 9.20
N ALA A 3 -1.61 -6.78 7.90
CA ALA A 3 -2.08 -7.94 7.15
C ALA A 3 -1.02 -9.07 7.09
N ALA A 4 0.27 -8.71 7.06
CA ALA A 4 1.37 -9.67 7.07
C ALA A 4 1.47 -10.40 8.42
N GLY A 5 1.29 -9.69 9.55
CA GLY A 5 1.22 -10.29 10.89
C GLY A 5 0.05 -11.26 11.03
N GLY A 6 -1.12 -10.91 10.48
CA GLY A 6 -2.28 -11.82 10.45
C GLY A 6 -2.01 -13.12 9.68
N ARG A 7 -1.41 -13.05 8.49
CA ARG A 7 -1.00 -14.24 7.72
C ARG A 7 0.06 -15.09 8.46
N LEU A 8 0.97 -14.43 9.17
CA LEU A 8 1.96 -15.14 9.98
C LEU A 8 1.31 -15.88 11.15
N LEU A 9 0.33 -15.28 11.83
CA LEU A 9 -0.45 -15.92 12.89
C LEU A 9 -1.17 -17.16 12.37
N GLU A 10 -1.90 -17.03 11.26
CA GLU A 10 -2.61 -18.14 10.61
C GLU A 10 -1.66 -19.32 10.32
N ARG A 11 -0.50 -19.04 9.72
CA ARG A 11 0.52 -20.05 9.43
C ARG A 11 1.06 -20.72 10.69
N ARG A 12 1.29 -19.95 11.77
CA ARG A 12 1.80 -20.53 13.05
C ARG A 12 0.79 -21.38 13.77
N ILE A 13 -0.49 -21.04 13.68
CA ILE A 13 -1.58 -21.86 14.24
C ILE A 13 -1.73 -23.15 13.43
N SER A 14 -1.69 -23.05 12.08
CA SER A 14 -1.83 -24.20 11.20
C SER A 14 -0.62 -25.15 11.20
N SER A 15 0.56 -24.64 11.56
CA SER A 15 1.82 -25.41 11.58
C SER A 15 2.66 -24.99 12.79
N PRO A 16 2.31 -25.43 14.00
CA PRO A 16 3.07 -25.13 15.20
C PRO A 16 4.46 -25.74 15.17
N SER A 17 5.44 -25.05 15.75
CA SER A 17 6.80 -25.54 15.85
C SER A 17 6.93 -26.58 16.95
N MET A 18 7.76 -27.61 16.72
CA MET A 18 8.20 -28.57 17.72
C MET A 18 9.65 -28.29 18.22
N ASP A 19 10.30 -27.27 17.68
CA ASP A 19 11.63 -26.85 18.11
C ASP A 19 11.53 -26.05 19.43
N ILE A 20 11.90 -26.68 20.54
CA ILE A 20 11.84 -26.11 21.89
C ILE A 20 12.68 -24.82 21.96
N GLY A 21 13.85 -24.78 21.37
CA GLY A 21 14.73 -23.60 21.38
C GLY A 21 14.09 -22.41 20.65
N LEU A 22 13.39 -22.67 19.53
CA LEU A 22 12.62 -21.65 18.82
C LEU A 22 11.42 -21.17 19.65
N ILE A 23 10.69 -22.09 20.30
CA ILE A 23 9.55 -21.78 21.16
C ILE A 23 9.99 -20.89 22.33
N GLU A 24 11.04 -21.25 23.04
CA GLU A 24 11.59 -20.46 24.13
C GLU A 24 12.03 -19.04 23.69
N ASN A 25 12.71 -18.93 22.53
CA ASN A 25 13.11 -17.64 22.00
C ASN A 25 11.91 -16.75 21.63
N ARG A 26 10.83 -17.35 21.13
CA ARG A 26 9.56 -16.64 20.90
C ARG A 26 8.93 -16.21 22.23
N HIS A 27 8.93 -17.06 23.26
CA HIS A 27 8.44 -16.70 24.58
C HIS A 27 9.24 -15.53 25.20
N LYS A 28 10.58 -15.54 25.12
CA LYS A 28 11.42 -14.44 25.59
C LYS A 28 11.10 -13.13 24.87
N SER A 29 10.83 -13.22 23.56
CA SER A 29 10.45 -12.03 22.77
C SER A 29 9.07 -11.48 23.16
N LEU A 30 8.12 -12.37 23.46
CA LEU A 30 6.79 -12.01 23.93
C LEU A 30 6.87 -11.38 25.33
N GLU A 31 7.63 -11.98 26.24
CA GLU A 31 7.88 -11.50 27.60
C GLU A 31 8.49 -10.10 27.59
N PHE A 32 9.45 -9.84 26.71
CA PHE A 32 10.02 -8.51 26.52
C PHE A 32 8.95 -7.43 26.24
N PHE A 33 8.06 -7.65 25.29
CA PHE A 33 6.97 -6.69 24.98
C PHE A 33 5.87 -6.71 26.06
N HIS A 34 5.69 -7.80 26.78
CA HIS A 34 4.77 -7.88 27.91
C HIS A 34 5.22 -6.97 29.06
N GLU A 35 6.52 -6.92 29.34
CA GLU A 35 7.12 -6.13 30.41
C GLU A 35 7.35 -4.67 30.01
N ASN A 36 7.71 -4.40 28.74
CA ASN A 36 8.03 -3.08 28.23
C ASN A 36 6.84 -2.44 27.49
N ILE A 37 5.84 -1.98 28.26
CA ILE A 37 4.56 -1.47 27.74
C ILE A 37 4.77 -0.30 26.79
N ASP A 38 5.60 0.69 27.14
CA ASP A 38 5.83 1.87 26.32
C ASP A 38 6.44 1.52 24.95
N LEU A 39 7.41 0.60 24.92
CA LEU A 39 7.98 0.12 23.66
C LEU A 39 6.98 -0.69 22.83
N SER A 40 6.10 -1.45 23.49
CA SER A 40 4.99 -2.18 22.86
C SER A 40 4.00 -1.22 22.20
N ASP A 41 3.65 -0.12 22.86
CA ASP A 41 2.71 0.88 22.37
C ASP A 41 3.32 1.72 21.23
N ASP A 42 4.57 2.12 21.36
CA ASP A 42 5.32 2.79 20.30
C ASP A 42 5.38 1.92 19.04
N LEU A 43 5.75 0.63 19.17
CA LEU A 43 5.79 -0.30 18.05
C LEU A 43 4.41 -0.45 17.39
N MET A 44 3.34 -0.55 18.18
CA MET A 44 1.96 -0.59 17.67
C MET A 44 1.64 0.67 16.85
N GLY A 45 2.07 1.84 17.30
CA GLY A 45 1.90 3.12 16.61
C GLY A 45 2.55 3.10 15.22
N PHE A 46 3.80 2.66 15.12
CA PHE A 46 4.52 2.54 13.85
C PHE A 46 3.85 1.51 12.91
N LEU A 47 3.50 0.34 13.42
CA LEU A 47 2.92 -0.75 12.64
C LEU A 47 1.59 -0.39 11.98
N LYS A 48 0.77 0.49 12.58
CA LYS A 48 -0.47 0.99 11.97
C LYS A 48 -0.26 1.69 10.63
N SER A 49 0.91 2.28 10.41
CA SER A 49 1.26 3.01 9.19
C SER A 49 2.01 2.17 8.16
N VAL A 50 2.39 0.95 8.52
CA VAL A 50 3.11 0.02 7.63
C VAL A 50 2.14 -0.57 6.60
N PRO A 51 2.36 -0.34 5.30
CA PRO A 51 1.57 -0.98 4.25
C PRO A 51 1.94 -2.46 4.09
N ASP A 52 1.15 -3.19 3.31
CA ASP A 52 1.41 -4.60 3.02
C ASP A 52 2.58 -4.75 2.01
N LEU A 53 3.81 -4.75 2.52
CA LEU A 53 5.03 -4.88 1.72
C LEU A 53 5.07 -6.19 0.95
N GLU A 54 4.66 -7.28 1.57
CA GLU A 54 4.72 -8.62 0.98
C GLU A 54 3.85 -8.69 -0.27
N ARG A 55 2.63 -8.14 -0.21
CA ARG A 55 1.73 -8.07 -1.38
C ARG A 55 2.23 -7.11 -2.44
N ALA A 56 2.76 -5.95 -2.06
CA ALA A 56 3.33 -5.01 -3.01
C ALA A 56 4.52 -5.63 -3.75
N LEU A 57 5.44 -6.27 -3.03
CA LEU A 57 6.60 -6.97 -3.58
C LEU A 57 6.19 -8.12 -4.51
N SER A 58 5.20 -8.92 -4.12
CA SER A 58 4.64 -10.00 -4.95
C SER A 58 4.03 -9.46 -6.24
N ARG A 59 3.33 -8.33 -6.22
CA ARG A 59 2.80 -7.71 -7.45
C ARG A 59 3.90 -7.22 -8.37
N VAL A 60 4.99 -6.65 -7.83
CA VAL A 60 6.15 -6.24 -8.63
C VAL A 60 6.80 -7.44 -9.30
N SER A 61 7.02 -8.53 -8.58
CA SER A 61 7.66 -9.74 -9.14
C SER A 61 6.81 -10.48 -10.17
N LEU A 62 5.48 -10.29 -10.13
CA LEU A 62 4.53 -10.88 -11.09
C LEU A 62 4.15 -9.93 -12.24
N ASP A 63 4.82 -8.80 -12.38
CA ASP A 63 4.52 -7.75 -13.38
C ASP A 63 3.05 -7.26 -13.33
N ARG A 64 2.50 -7.18 -12.11
CA ARG A 64 1.12 -6.73 -11.83
C ARG A 64 1.07 -5.48 -10.97
N ALA A 65 2.22 -4.87 -10.73
CA ALA A 65 2.34 -3.71 -9.88
C ALA A 65 1.91 -2.42 -10.59
N GLY A 66 1.49 -1.46 -9.78
CA GLY A 66 1.34 -0.07 -10.18
C GLY A 66 2.24 0.86 -9.35
N PRO A 67 2.24 2.15 -9.66
CA PRO A 67 3.06 3.14 -8.94
C PRO A 67 2.84 3.14 -7.42
N ARG A 68 1.62 2.86 -6.97
CA ARG A 68 1.29 2.73 -5.53
C ARG A 68 2.02 1.58 -4.84
N ASP A 69 2.33 0.51 -5.55
CA ASP A 69 3.05 -0.62 -4.96
C ASP A 69 4.49 -0.24 -4.66
N LEU A 70 5.15 0.49 -5.56
CA LEU A 70 6.49 1.03 -5.32
C LEU A 70 6.49 2.04 -4.17
N ALA A 71 5.50 2.94 -4.11
CA ALA A 71 5.33 3.87 -2.98
C ALA A 71 5.09 3.14 -1.65
N ASN A 72 4.31 2.05 -1.64
CA ASN A 72 4.09 1.22 -0.47
C ASN A 72 5.38 0.52 -0.01
N ILE A 73 6.19 0.02 -0.95
CA ILE A 73 7.50 -0.56 -0.61
C ILE A 73 8.39 0.51 0.04
N CYS A 74 8.48 1.69 -0.57
CA CYS A 74 9.23 2.81 -0.01
C CYS A 74 8.76 3.16 1.42
N LYS A 75 7.46 3.38 1.60
CA LYS A 75 6.86 3.71 2.89
C LYS A 75 7.11 2.63 3.94
N GLY A 76 6.96 1.35 3.59
CA GLY A 76 7.16 0.25 4.51
C GLY A 76 8.61 0.11 4.97
N LEU A 77 9.58 0.26 4.07
CA LEU A 77 11.01 0.25 4.41
C LEU A 77 11.40 1.47 5.26
N THR A 78 10.83 2.64 4.97
CA THR A 78 11.04 3.87 5.77
C THR A 78 10.49 3.68 7.19
N GLN A 79 9.28 3.13 7.34
CA GLN A 79 8.72 2.81 8.66
C GLN A 79 9.56 1.76 9.40
N GLY A 80 10.04 0.74 8.71
CA GLY A 80 10.97 -0.24 9.26
C GLY A 80 12.23 0.40 9.83
N LYS A 81 12.81 1.37 9.13
CA LYS A 81 13.97 2.15 9.60
C LYS A 81 13.65 2.95 10.87
N GLU A 82 12.48 3.58 10.95
CA GLU A 82 12.08 4.34 12.15
C GLU A 82 11.86 3.39 13.34
N ILE A 83 11.25 2.22 13.13
CA ILE A 83 11.19 1.16 14.16
C ILE A 83 12.61 0.79 14.62
N ALA A 84 13.51 0.50 13.69
CA ALA A 84 14.87 0.11 14.02
C ALA A 84 15.59 1.19 14.88
N LYS A 85 15.44 2.47 14.55
CA LYS A 85 15.99 3.57 15.34
C LYS A 85 15.47 3.59 16.78
N LYS A 86 14.16 3.35 16.98
CA LYS A 86 13.55 3.35 18.30
C LYS A 86 14.12 2.27 19.21
N PHE A 87 14.49 1.13 18.63
CA PHE A 87 15.02 -0.03 19.37
C PHE A 87 16.54 -0.09 19.45
N LEU A 88 17.28 0.85 18.86
CA LEU A 88 18.74 0.79 18.69
C LEU A 88 19.51 0.62 20.02
N ASN A 89 19.03 1.27 21.10
CA ASN A 89 19.72 1.32 22.39
C ASN A 89 19.08 0.41 23.46
N GLN A 90 18.26 -0.54 23.03
CA GLN A 90 17.59 -1.47 23.94
C GLN A 90 18.34 -2.79 24.03
N ASP A 91 18.34 -3.42 25.20
CA ASP A 91 18.80 -4.80 25.33
C ASP A 91 17.67 -5.73 24.85
N LEU A 92 17.84 -6.26 23.65
CA LEU A 92 16.80 -6.97 22.93
C LEU A 92 17.02 -8.49 22.99
N PRO A 93 15.96 -9.27 23.19
CA PRO A 93 15.97 -10.71 22.94
C PRO A 93 16.43 -11.02 21.52
N ARG A 94 17.03 -12.20 21.35
CA ARG A 94 17.67 -12.64 20.09
C ARG A 94 16.79 -12.43 18.86
N GLU A 95 15.52 -12.87 18.91
CA GLU A 95 14.64 -12.82 17.72
C GLU A 95 14.17 -11.38 17.41
N ILE A 96 13.93 -10.55 18.44
CA ILE A 96 13.64 -9.13 18.24
C ILE A 96 14.85 -8.44 17.62
N ARG A 97 16.04 -8.64 18.18
CA ARG A 97 17.30 -8.08 17.66
C ARG A 97 17.52 -8.46 16.20
N ARG A 98 17.30 -9.74 15.86
CA ARG A 98 17.38 -10.25 14.48
C ARG A 98 16.38 -9.55 13.55
N SER A 99 15.15 -9.34 14.00
CA SER A 99 14.12 -8.64 13.23
C SER A 99 14.49 -7.17 13.04
N ILE A 100 14.94 -6.48 14.08
CA ILE A 100 15.37 -5.07 14.00
C ILE A 100 16.55 -4.89 13.02
N THR A 101 17.54 -5.79 13.05
CA THR A 101 18.67 -5.75 12.11
C THR A 101 18.20 -5.86 10.65
N LYS A 102 17.21 -6.70 10.37
CA LYS A 102 16.64 -6.88 9.03
C LYS A 102 15.88 -5.64 8.50
N LEU A 103 15.49 -4.72 9.38
CA LEU A 103 14.84 -3.47 8.99
C LEU A 103 15.82 -2.36 8.59
N THR A 104 17.13 -2.62 8.69
CA THR A 104 18.18 -1.66 8.34
C THR A 104 18.84 -2.00 7.00
N GLY A 105 19.62 -1.05 6.46
CA GLY A 105 20.38 -1.29 5.22
C GLY A 105 19.62 -1.00 3.91
N HIS A 106 18.40 -0.47 3.97
CA HIS A 106 17.57 -0.22 2.79
C HIS A 106 17.62 1.24 2.29
N ASN A 107 18.60 2.04 2.75
CA ASN A 107 18.63 3.49 2.45
C ASN A 107 18.72 3.80 0.96
N GLU A 108 19.51 3.06 0.19
CA GLU A 108 19.70 3.27 -1.24
C GLU A 108 18.37 3.19 -2.00
N ILE A 109 17.64 2.09 -1.81
CA ILE A 109 16.36 1.87 -2.50
C ILE A 109 15.27 2.83 -2.01
N THR A 110 15.20 3.11 -0.69
CA THR A 110 14.21 4.05 -0.16
C THR A 110 14.43 5.47 -0.70
N LEU A 111 15.68 5.97 -0.71
CA LEU A 111 15.99 7.28 -1.27
C LEU A 111 15.71 7.36 -2.77
N THR A 112 16.00 6.29 -3.51
CA THR A 112 15.70 6.26 -4.96
C THR A 112 14.21 6.32 -5.21
N LEU A 113 13.41 5.49 -4.53
CA LEU A 113 11.95 5.46 -4.68
C LEU A 113 11.31 6.78 -4.19
N GLU A 114 11.77 7.33 -3.07
CA GLU A 114 11.27 8.58 -2.51
C GLU A 114 11.52 9.79 -3.44
N ARG A 115 12.67 9.82 -4.10
CA ARG A 115 13.00 10.86 -5.09
C ARG A 115 12.27 10.66 -6.41
N ALA A 116 11.96 9.43 -6.78
CA ALA A 116 11.39 9.09 -8.08
C ALA A 116 9.87 9.19 -8.13
N ILE A 117 9.18 8.90 -7.03
CA ILE A 117 7.72 8.73 -7.01
C ILE A 117 7.08 9.83 -6.18
N VAL A 118 5.99 10.41 -6.70
CA VAL A 118 5.18 11.40 -5.95
C VAL A 118 4.55 10.75 -4.70
N PRO A 119 4.24 11.53 -3.63
CA PRO A 119 3.68 10.98 -2.39
C PRO A 119 2.38 10.21 -2.58
N GLU A 120 1.50 10.64 -3.48
CA GLU A 120 0.21 10.04 -3.79
C GLU A 120 0.11 9.67 -5.27
N PRO A 121 0.76 8.57 -5.69
CA PRO A 121 0.75 8.20 -7.10
C PRO A 121 -0.60 7.59 -7.51
N PRO A 122 -0.96 7.65 -8.81
CA PRO A 122 -2.13 6.97 -9.36
C PRO A 122 -2.02 5.46 -9.19
N LEU A 123 -3.14 4.77 -9.37
CA LEU A 123 -3.18 3.31 -9.27
C LEU A 123 -2.47 2.63 -10.44
N LEU A 124 -2.68 3.13 -11.65
CA LEU A 124 -2.24 2.50 -12.90
C LEU A 124 -1.13 3.31 -13.57
N VAL A 125 -0.14 2.64 -14.13
CA VAL A 125 0.97 3.26 -14.88
C VAL A 125 0.47 4.09 -16.07
N ARG A 126 -0.61 3.63 -16.73
CA ARG A 126 -1.20 4.32 -17.88
C ARG A 126 -1.79 5.69 -17.57
N ASP A 127 -2.09 5.96 -16.28
CA ASP A 127 -2.65 7.25 -15.88
C ASP A 127 -1.58 8.35 -15.87
N GLY A 128 -0.30 7.98 -15.78
CA GLY A 128 0.83 8.90 -15.71
C GLY A 128 0.86 9.77 -14.46
N GLY A 129 1.78 10.73 -14.39
CA GLY A 129 1.85 11.71 -13.30
C GLY A 129 2.41 11.18 -11.99
N PHE A 130 3.02 10.01 -11.97
CA PHE A 130 3.56 9.40 -10.75
C PHE A 130 5.06 9.65 -10.54
N VAL A 131 5.80 10.04 -11.58
CA VAL A 131 7.22 10.38 -11.44
C VAL A 131 7.34 11.80 -10.88
N ALA A 132 8.15 11.96 -9.84
CA ALA A 132 8.39 13.26 -9.20
C ALA A 132 9.13 14.22 -10.12
N GLU A 133 8.90 15.53 -9.93
CA GLU A 133 9.64 16.58 -10.63
C GLU A 133 11.15 16.48 -10.31
N LYS A 134 11.97 16.84 -11.27
CA LYS A 134 13.45 16.83 -11.19
C LYS A 134 14.08 15.42 -11.07
N PHE A 135 13.29 14.36 -11.19
CA PHE A 135 13.84 13.02 -11.25
C PHE A 135 14.35 12.64 -12.64
N ASN A 136 13.66 13.08 -13.69
CA ASN A 136 14.05 12.83 -15.08
C ASN A 136 13.90 14.11 -15.91
N SER A 137 15.02 14.62 -16.44
CA SER A 137 15.09 15.89 -17.20
C SER A 137 14.22 15.87 -18.45
N ASP A 138 14.24 14.76 -19.21
CA ASP A 138 13.47 14.64 -20.45
C ASP A 138 11.95 14.68 -20.19
N LEU A 139 11.55 14.10 -19.05
CA LEU A 139 10.16 14.15 -18.61
C LEU A 139 9.75 15.57 -18.23
N ASP A 140 10.61 16.27 -17.50
CA ASP A 140 10.32 17.64 -17.07
C ASP A 140 10.23 18.59 -18.28
N GLU A 141 11.11 18.46 -19.26
CA GLU A 141 11.01 19.20 -20.52
C GLU A 141 9.72 18.88 -21.28
N THR A 142 9.37 17.61 -21.36
CA THR A 142 8.14 17.16 -22.04
C THR A 142 6.88 17.69 -21.33
N ARG A 143 6.87 17.70 -19.98
CA ARG A 143 5.79 18.27 -19.17
C ARG A 143 5.69 19.78 -19.32
N LYS A 144 6.82 20.48 -19.46
CA LYS A 144 6.85 21.91 -19.75
C LYS A 144 6.21 22.21 -21.11
N LEU A 145 6.55 21.47 -22.15
CA LEU A 145 5.92 21.58 -23.46
C LEU A 145 4.40 21.39 -23.41
N LYS A 146 3.93 20.44 -22.61
CA LYS A 146 2.49 20.23 -22.37
C LYS A 146 1.83 21.45 -21.69
N LYS A 147 2.46 22.03 -20.68
CA LYS A 147 1.97 23.21 -19.96
C LYS A 147 1.97 24.45 -20.86
N ASP A 148 3.01 24.63 -21.63
CA ASP A 148 3.12 25.71 -22.61
C ASP A 148 2.06 25.54 -23.72
N GLY A 149 1.77 24.30 -24.15
CA GLY A 149 0.69 23.98 -25.07
C GLY A 149 -0.69 24.47 -24.60
N ALA A 150 -1.04 24.26 -23.34
CA ALA A 150 -2.29 24.76 -22.75
C ALA A 150 -2.34 26.30 -22.74
N LYS A 151 -1.20 26.95 -22.51
CA LYS A 151 -1.09 28.41 -22.59
C LYS A 151 -1.26 28.92 -24.01
N ILE A 152 -0.63 28.26 -24.99
CA ILE A 152 -0.76 28.56 -26.40
C ILE A 152 -2.23 28.44 -26.85
N ILE A 153 -2.95 27.40 -26.48
CA ILE A 153 -4.38 27.20 -26.77
C ILE A 153 -5.21 28.37 -26.19
N ALA A 154 -4.92 28.82 -24.97
CA ALA A 154 -5.63 29.96 -24.35
C ALA A 154 -5.29 31.31 -25.07
N GLU A 155 -4.07 31.48 -25.53
CA GLU A 155 -3.66 32.64 -26.37
C GLU A 155 -4.36 32.58 -27.73
N MET A 156 -4.33 31.45 -28.41
CA MET A 156 -5.05 31.25 -29.67
C MET A 156 -6.56 31.53 -29.54
N GLN A 157 -7.18 31.15 -28.44
CA GLN A 157 -8.60 31.47 -28.21
C GLN A 157 -8.83 32.96 -28.11
N ARG A 158 -7.96 33.72 -27.45
CA ARG A 158 -8.06 35.17 -27.37
C ARG A 158 -7.89 35.83 -28.75
N ASP A 159 -6.88 35.41 -29.49
CA ASP A 159 -6.60 35.92 -30.81
C ASP A 159 -7.76 35.66 -31.78
N LEU A 160 -8.36 34.46 -31.71
CA LEU A 160 -9.54 34.13 -32.50
C LEU A 160 -10.77 34.96 -32.10
N ILE A 161 -10.96 35.27 -30.81
CA ILE A 161 -12.04 36.13 -30.34
C ILE A 161 -11.86 37.56 -30.86
N GLU A 162 -10.65 38.08 -30.84
CA GLU A 162 -10.31 39.41 -31.39
C GLU A 162 -10.50 39.45 -32.92
N LEU A 163 -10.01 38.45 -33.62
CA LEU A 163 -10.10 38.36 -35.08
C LEU A 163 -11.54 38.26 -35.58
N THR A 164 -12.36 37.45 -34.87
CA THR A 164 -13.75 37.18 -35.28
C THR A 164 -14.77 38.13 -34.67
N ASN A 165 -14.39 38.85 -33.63
CA ASN A 165 -15.27 39.66 -32.77
C ASN A 165 -16.46 38.84 -32.20
N ILE A 166 -16.22 37.53 -31.93
CA ILE A 166 -17.22 36.61 -31.35
C ILE A 166 -16.81 36.26 -29.93
N GLN A 167 -17.38 36.94 -28.91
CA GLN A 167 -17.03 36.78 -27.52
C GLN A 167 -17.42 35.37 -26.95
N SER A 168 -18.36 34.68 -27.59
CA SER A 168 -18.80 33.34 -27.17
C SER A 168 -17.96 32.19 -27.76
N LEU A 169 -16.96 32.48 -28.59
CA LEU A 169 -16.07 31.53 -29.19
C LEU A 169 -15.22 30.86 -28.10
N LYS A 170 -15.15 29.52 -28.11
CA LYS A 170 -14.34 28.74 -27.18
C LYS A 170 -13.57 27.64 -27.90
N ILE A 171 -12.33 27.45 -27.54
CA ILE A 171 -11.58 26.25 -27.90
C ILE A 171 -11.83 25.20 -26.83
N LYS A 172 -12.33 24.03 -27.23
CA LYS A 172 -12.61 22.88 -26.35
C LYS A 172 -11.89 21.64 -26.88
N PHE A 173 -11.79 20.63 -26.02
CA PHE A 173 -11.22 19.33 -26.34
C PHE A 173 -12.23 18.20 -26.07
N ASN A 174 -12.29 17.23 -26.96
CA ASN A 174 -12.87 15.91 -26.67
C ASN A 174 -12.08 14.80 -27.39
N ASN A 175 -12.26 13.55 -26.97
CA ASN A 175 -11.49 12.41 -27.47
C ASN A 175 -11.81 12.01 -28.92
N VAL A 176 -12.89 12.55 -29.53
CA VAL A 176 -13.30 12.22 -30.91
C VAL A 176 -12.78 13.24 -31.91
N LEU A 177 -12.88 14.53 -31.58
CA LEU A 177 -12.52 15.63 -32.49
C LEU A 177 -11.16 16.27 -32.18
N GLY A 178 -10.57 15.95 -31.01
CA GLY A 178 -9.41 16.64 -30.51
C GLY A 178 -9.76 18.07 -30.01
N TYR A 179 -8.90 19.04 -30.29
CA TYR A 179 -9.19 20.45 -30.04
C TYR A 179 -10.07 21.01 -31.18
N PHE A 180 -11.14 21.70 -30.81
CA PHE A 180 -12.05 22.33 -31.75
C PHE A 180 -12.53 23.68 -31.25
N ILE A 181 -12.83 24.57 -32.19
CA ILE A 181 -13.44 25.88 -31.98
C ILE A 181 -14.94 25.68 -31.99
N GLU A 182 -15.62 26.06 -30.91
CA GLU A 182 -17.07 25.95 -30.78
C GLU A 182 -17.73 27.33 -30.68
N THR A 183 -18.77 27.53 -31.47
CA THR A 183 -19.58 28.75 -31.43
C THR A 183 -21.06 28.43 -31.72
N THR A 184 -21.97 29.38 -31.46
CA THR A 184 -23.40 29.24 -31.77
C THR A 184 -23.62 29.22 -33.29
N VAL A 185 -24.71 28.57 -33.75
CA VAL A 185 -25.06 28.50 -35.18
C VAL A 185 -25.14 29.91 -35.79
N LYS A 186 -25.75 30.87 -35.11
CA LYS A 186 -25.85 32.25 -35.56
C LYS A 186 -24.50 32.92 -35.79
N ASN A 187 -23.53 32.67 -34.92
CA ASN A 187 -22.20 33.24 -35.04
C ASN A 187 -21.35 32.49 -36.09
N ALA A 188 -21.63 31.19 -36.28
CA ALA A 188 -21.00 30.37 -37.30
C ALA A 188 -21.34 30.84 -38.72
N GLU A 189 -22.60 31.22 -38.97
CA GLU A 189 -23.01 31.83 -40.27
C GLU A 189 -22.23 33.13 -40.57
N ARG A 190 -21.98 33.93 -39.53
CA ARG A 190 -21.12 35.15 -39.67
C ARG A 190 -19.68 34.81 -40.00
N LEU A 191 -19.11 33.74 -39.42
CA LEU A 191 -17.77 33.25 -39.73
C LEU A 191 -17.67 32.79 -41.19
N GLN A 192 -18.65 32.01 -41.65
CA GLN A 192 -18.69 31.47 -43.02
C GLN A 192 -18.90 32.52 -44.11
N SER A 193 -19.52 33.64 -43.76
CA SER A 193 -19.75 34.77 -44.68
C SER A 193 -18.67 35.84 -44.64
N SER A 194 -17.64 35.70 -43.81
CA SER A 194 -16.57 36.66 -43.60
C SER A 194 -15.37 36.39 -44.51
N ALA A 195 -14.53 37.43 -44.75
CA ALA A 195 -13.29 37.32 -45.52
C ALA A 195 -12.26 36.34 -44.91
N ILE A 196 -12.48 35.89 -43.67
CA ILE A 196 -11.62 34.93 -42.95
C ILE A 196 -12.18 33.50 -42.95
N SER A 197 -13.29 33.27 -43.70
CA SER A 197 -13.94 31.93 -43.75
C SER A 197 -12.99 30.80 -44.12
N ASP A 198 -12.04 31.06 -45.00
CA ASP A 198 -11.10 30.05 -45.49
C ASP A 198 -10.14 29.52 -44.42
N ASN A 199 -10.01 30.24 -43.30
CA ASN A 199 -9.19 29.79 -42.17
C ASN A 199 -9.93 28.79 -41.27
N PHE A 200 -11.26 28.69 -41.39
CA PHE A 200 -12.10 27.84 -40.53
C PHE A 200 -12.62 26.60 -41.27
N ILE A 201 -12.08 25.45 -40.93
CA ILE A 201 -12.48 24.16 -41.50
C ILE A 201 -13.60 23.61 -40.63
N HIS A 202 -14.79 23.44 -41.22
CA HIS A 202 -15.95 22.83 -40.53
C HIS A 202 -15.69 21.37 -40.12
N ARG A 203 -16.02 21.02 -38.89
CA ARG A 203 -15.84 19.67 -38.33
C ARG A 203 -17.17 18.99 -38.02
N GLN A 204 -18.08 19.70 -37.35
CA GLN A 204 -19.35 19.10 -36.89
C GLN A 204 -20.40 20.19 -36.63
N THR A 205 -21.65 19.88 -36.95
CA THR A 205 -22.83 20.66 -36.52
C THR A 205 -23.61 19.88 -35.48
N THR A 206 -24.01 20.53 -34.39
CA THR A 206 -24.91 20.03 -33.37
C THR A 206 -26.17 20.91 -33.33
N ALA A 207 -27.19 20.56 -32.54
CA ALA A 207 -28.47 21.27 -32.52
C ALA A 207 -28.33 22.80 -32.27
N ASN A 208 -27.35 23.23 -31.45
CA ASN A 208 -27.20 24.62 -31.03
C ASN A 208 -25.81 25.22 -31.32
N GLN A 209 -24.87 24.43 -31.85
CA GLN A 209 -23.48 24.85 -31.98
C GLN A 209 -22.85 24.26 -33.25
N MET A 210 -21.89 25.02 -33.81
CA MET A 210 -21.03 24.54 -34.88
C MET A 210 -19.59 24.49 -34.40
N ARG A 211 -18.85 23.48 -34.88
CA ARG A 211 -17.48 23.16 -34.52
C ARG A 211 -16.57 23.27 -35.71
N PHE A 212 -15.47 23.95 -35.52
CA PHE A 212 -14.45 24.23 -36.55
C PHE A 212 -13.08 23.85 -36.06
N THR A 213 -12.11 23.82 -36.96
CA THR A 213 -10.67 23.84 -36.66
C THR A 213 -9.98 24.82 -37.56
N THR A 214 -8.73 25.16 -37.27
CA THR A 214 -7.81 25.87 -38.13
C THR A 214 -6.53 25.05 -38.35
N LEU A 215 -5.74 25.34 -39.35
CA LEU A 215 -4.44 24.68 -39.58
C LEU A 215 -3.53 24.85 -38.33
N ASP A 216 -3.42 26.07 -37.81
CA ASP A 216 -2.59 26.38 -36.65
C ASP A 216 -3.05 25.60 -35.38
N LEU A 217 -4.37 25.46 -35.18
CA LEU A 217 -4.91 24.68 -34.06
C LEU A 217 -4.59 23.20 -34.24
N SER A 218 -4.68 22.66 -35.45
CA SER A 218 -4.36 21.25 -35.74
C SER A 218 -2.86 20.94 -35.56
N GLU A 219 -1.99 21.85 -35.94
CA GLU A 219 -0.55 21.70 -35.72
C GLU A 219 -0.19 21.75 -34.23
N THR A 220 -0.79 22.70 -33.50
CA THR A 220 -0.60 22.85 -32.06
C THR A 220 -1.11 21.62 -31.31
N GLU A 221 -2.27 21.11 -31.70
CA GLU A 221 -2.84 19.85 -31.20
C GLU A 221 -1.86 18.68 -31.36
N THR A 222 -1.29 18.52 -32.57
CA THR A 222 -0.33 17.46 -32.86
C THR A 222 0.90 17.54 -31.94
N LYS A 223 1.41 18.72 -31.70
CA LYS A 223 2.54 18.96 -30.78
C LYS A 223 2.18 18.57 -29.33
N ILE A 224 0.98 18.95 -28.86
CA ILE A 224 0.50 18.65 -27.51
C ILE A 224 0.27 17.13 -27.31
N ILE A 225 -0.37 16.49 -28.30
CA ILE A 225 -0.64 15.03 -28.25
C ILE A 225 0.68 14.25 -28.23
N ASN A 226 1.63 14.63 -29.09
CA ASN A 226 2.95 13.97 -29.12
C ASN A 226 3.71 14.15 -27.80
N ALA A 227 3.64 15.33 -27.16
CA ALA A 227 4.24 15.57 -25.85
C ALA A 227 3.59 14.69 -24.75
N ASN A 228 2.27 14.53 -24.77
CA ASN A 228 1.57 13.65 -23.83
C ASN A 228 1.96 12.18 -23.97
N ALA A 229 2.00 11.68 -25.21
CA ALA A 229 2.40 10.31 -25.49
C ALA A 229 3.86 10.07 -25.06
N ARG A 230 4.75 11.00 -25.39
CA ARG A 230 6.17 10.94 -25.01
C ARG A 230 6.36 10.97 -23.49
N ALA A 231 5.63 11.82 -22.77
CA ALA A 231 5.69 11.86 -21.30
C ALA A 231 5.29 10.52 -20.69
N LEU A 232 4.19 9.91 -21.15
CA LEU A 232 3.75 8.61 -20.67
C LEU A 232 4.77 7.51 -20.97
N GLU A 233 5.39 7.51 -22.14
CA GLU A 233 6.43 6.53 -22.50
C GLU A 233 7.68 6.67 -21.60
N ILE A 234 8.10 7.91 -21.28
CA ILE A 234 9.20 8.13 -20.33
C ILE A 234 8.80 7.61 -18.94
N GLU A 235 7.59 7.91 -18.47
CA GLU A 235 7.11 7.44 -17.17
C GLU A 235 7.04 5.90 -17.09
N LYS A 236 6.58 5.23 -18.14
CA LYS A 236 6.60 3.76 -18.23
C LYS A 236 8.02 3.18 -18.14
N ARG A 237 8.96 3.81 -18.83
CA ARG A 237 10.38 3.40 -18.75
C ARG A 237 10.93 3.55 -17.33
N VAL A 238 10.69 4.70 -16.69
CA VAL A 238 11.08 4.94 -15.30
C VAL A 238 10.43 3.92 -14.35
N PHE A 239 9.15 3.62 -14.53
CA PHE A 239 8.46 2.60 -13.74
C PHE A 239 9.13 1.23 -13.87
N ASN A 240 9.48 0.83 -15.08
CA ASN A 240 10.16 -0.44 -15.34
C ASN A 240 11.55 -0.49 -14.68
N GLU A 241 12.33 0.60 -14.79
CA GLU A 241 13.65 0.70 -14.15
C GLU A 241 13.54 0.57 -12.62
N LEU A 242 12.57 1.26 -11.99
CA LEU A 242 12.34 1.17 -10.55
C LEU A 242 11.82 -0.21 -10.14
N SER A 243 10.98 -0.85 -10.94
CA SER A 243 10.50 -2.22 -10.70
C SER A 243 11.65 -3.22 -10.76
N GLN A 244 12.57 -3.08 -11.71
CA GLN A 244 13.76 -3.94 -11.80
C GLN A 244 14.70 -3.73 -10.60
N LEU A 245 14.85 -2.49 -10.11
CA LEU A 245 15.60 -2.20 -8.89
C LEU A 245 15.00 -2.93 -7.67
N VAL A 246 13.66 -2.91 -7.53
CA VAL A 246 12.95 -3.64 -6.47
C VAL A 246 13.15 -5.15 -6.59
N ILE A 247 13.06 -5.70 -7.80
CA ILE A 247 13.29 -7.13 -8.07
C ILE A 247 14.73 -7.52 -7.72
N HIS A 248 15.70 -6.71 -8.06
CA HIS A 248 17.11 -6.96 -7.69
C HIS A 248 17.32 -7.00 -6.17
N LYS A 249 16.57 -6.24 -5.41
CA LYS A 249 16.60 -6.20 -3.94
C LYS A 249 15.53 -7.08 -3.28
N PHE A 250 14.88 -7.98 -4.04
CA PHE A 250 13.73 -8.78 -3.60
C PHE A 250 13.95 -9.48 -2.26
N GLU A 251 15.04 -10.21 -2.09
CA GLU A 251 15.32 -10.97 -0.86
C GLU A 251 15.46 -10.06 0.37
N GLN A 252 16.14 -8.92 0.19
CA GLN A 252 16.32 -7.94 1.27
C GLN A 252 14.97 -7.35 1.70
N ILE A 253 14.13 -6.95 0.73
CA ILE A 253 12.80 -6.37 1.00
C ILE A 253 11.86 -7.43 1.60
N SER A 254 11.88 -8.66 1.09
CA SER A 254 11.12 -9.79 1.62
C SER A 254 11.50 -10.09 3.07
N THR A 255 12.80 -10.07 3.37
CA THR A 255 13.31 -10.28 4.72
C THR A 255 12.86 -9.18 5.68
N ALA A 256 12.83 -7.92 5.23
CA ALA A 256 12.29 -6.80 6.02
C ALA A 256 10.77 -6.94 6.25
N ALA A 257 10.01 -7.35 5.23
CA ALA A 257 8.58 -7.59 5.34
C ALA A 257 8.27 -8.70 6.37
N GLN A 258 9.03 -9.79 6.34
CA GLN A 258 8.92 -10.86 7.33
C GLN A 258 9.27 -10.37 8.74
N ALA A 259 10.31 -9.55 8.89
CA ALA A 259 10.68 -8.99 10.19
C ALA A 259 9.59 -8.11 10.78
N LEU A 260 8.93 -7.28 9.96
CA LEU A 260 7.77 -6.49 10.38
C LEU A 260 6.60 -7.38 10.84
N ALA A 261 6.32 -8.47 10.10
CA ALA A 261 5.28 -9.43 10.49
C ALA A 261 5.61 -10.15 11.81
N GLU A 262 6.88 -10.51 12.04
CA GLU A 262 7.34 -11.13 13.29
C GLU A 262 7.18 -10.17 14.48
N LEU A 263 7.59 -8.91 14.32
CA LEU A 263 7.44 -7.89 15.36
C LEU A 263 5.97 -7.61 15.66
N ASP A 264 5.13 -7.51 14.61
CA ASP A 264 3.69 -7.30 14.77
C ASP A 264 3.02 -8.45 15.52
N LEU A 265 3.27 -9.70 15.11
CA LEU A 265 2.69 -10.86 15.75
C LEU A 265 3.14 -10.98 17.21
N THR A 266 4.44 -10.83 17.46
CA THR A 266 4.99 -10.96 18.82
C THR A 266 4.42 -9.88 19.76
N ASN A 267 4.37 -8.63 19.27
CA ASN A 267 3.81 -7.52 20.04
C ASN A 267 2.30 -7.69 20.28
N SER A 268 1.55 -8.14 19.27
CA SER A 268 0.12 -8.36 19.36
C SER A 268 -0.23 -9.47 20.36
N LEU A 269 0.54 -10.57 20.36
CA LEU A 269 0.39 -11.66 21.33
C LEU A 269 0.76 -11.23 22.76
N ALA A 270 1.82 -10.44 22.94
CA ALA A 270 2.21 -9.90 24.24
C ALA A 270 1.11 -9.02 24.84
N ARG A 271 0.51 -8.15 24.02
CA ARG A 271 -0.61 -7.29 24.43
C ARG A 271 -1.85 -8.10 24.77
N LEU A 272 -2.17 -9.11 23.95
CA LEU A 272 -3.30 -10.02 24.21
C LEU A 272 -3.08 -10.81 25.51
N ALA A 273 -1.89 -11.37 25.71
CA ALA A 273 -1.53 -12.11 26.91
C ALA A 273 -1.70 -11.25 28.17
N ARG A 274 -1.31 -9.99 28.12
CA ARG A 274 -1.50 -9.02 29.22
C ARG A 274 -2.98 -8.70 29.46
N GLN A 275 -3.72 -8.44 28.39
CA GLN A 275 -5.13 -8.07 28.46
C GLN A 275 -6.01 -9.20 29.00
N GLU A 276 -5.69 -10.45 28.63
CA GLU A 276 -6.47 -11.63 29.00
C GLU A 276 -5.80 -12.43 30.15
N GLU A 277 -4.75 -11.89 30.76
CA GLU A 277 -4.02 -12.46 31.91
C GLU A 277 -3.55 -13.91 31.63
N TRP A 278 -2.93 -14.12 30.45
CA TRP A 278 -2.36 -15.42 30.09
C TRP A 278 -0.99 -15.62 30.70
N CYS A 279 -0.72 -16.84 31.16
CA CYS A 279 0.59 -17.23 31.67
C CYS A 279 1.48 -17.82 30.55
N LYS A 280 2.80 -17.79 30.80
CA LYS A 280 3.78 -18.44 29.94
C LYS A 280 3.77 -19.94 30.19
N PRO A 281 3.52 -20.79 29.16
CA PRO A 281 3.59 -22.25 29.34
C PRO A 281 5.04 -22.72 29.44
N ILE A 282 5.26 -23.80 30.18
CA ILE A 282 6.51 -24.56 30.17
C ILE A 282 6.43 -25.56 29.01
N VAL A 283 7.37 -25.51 28.09
CA VAL A 283 7.45 -26.44 26.96
C VAL A 283 8.79 -27.14 26.99
N ASP A 284 8.77 -28.44 27.14
CA ASP A 284 9.95 -29.29 27.21
C ASP A 284 9.77 -30.58 26.35
N ASP A 285 10.71 -31.49 26.38
CA ASP A 285 10.70 -32.75 25.64
C ASP A 285 10.08 -33.91 26.45
N SER A 286 9.53 -33.63 27.62
CA SER A 286 8.83 -34.63 28.46
C SER A 286 7.47 -35.01 27.85
N ARG A 287 6.86 -36.08 28.41
CA ARG A 287 5.50 -36.47 28.09
C ARG A 287 4.50 -35.96 29.10
N ALA A 288 4.90 -35.09 30.00
CA ALA A 288 4.00 -34.48 30.96
C ALA A 288 2.97 -33.58 30.25
N PHE A 289 1.70 -33.75 30.65
CA PHE A 289 0.62 -32.86 30.25
C PHE A 289 -0.12 -32.41 31.50
N GLU A 290 0.21 -31.21 31.97
CA GLU A 290 -0.32 -30.67 33.20
C GLU A 290 -0.84 -29.26 32.97
N ILE A 291 -2.11 -29.04 33.19
CA ILE A 291 -2.79 -27.75 33.08
C ILE A 291 -3.42 -27.45 34.44
N GLN A 292 -3.09 -26.33 35.03
CA GLN A 292 -3.68 -25.80 36.24
C GLN A 292 -4.59 -24.62 35.88
N SER A 293 -5.85 -24.69 36.33
CA SER A 293 -6.85 -23.64 36.06
C SER A 293 -6.99 -23.31 34.57
N GLY A 294 -7.04 -24.33 33.71
CA GLY A 294 -7.17 -24.19 32.27
C GLY A 294 -8.43 -23.44 31.87
N ARG A 295 -8.31 -22.49 30.93
CA ARG A 295 -9.39 -21.64 30.44
C ARG A 295 -9.57 -21.80 28.94
N HIS A 296 -10.80 -21.86 28.47
CA HIS A 296 -11.09 -21.90 27.04
C HIS A 296 -11.27 -20.48 26.52
N VAL A 297 -10.30 -19.99 25.74
CA VAL A 297 -10.19 -18.60 25.28
C VAL A 297 -11.47 -18.04 24.65
N VAL A 298 -12.11 -18.82 23.76
CA VAL A 298 -13.30 -18.37 23.02
C VAL A 298 -14.53 -18.36 23.92
N VAL A 299 -14.71 -19.44 24.73
CA VAL A 299 -15.88 -19.55 25.62
C VAL A 299 -15.80 -18.55 26.76
N GLU A 300 -14.62 -18.39 27.37
CA GLU A 300 -14.41 -17.38 28.41
C GLU A 300 -14.75 -15.98 27.92
N LYS A 301 -14.29 -15.62 26.73
CA LYS A 301 -14.58 -14.31 26.14
C LYS A 301 -16.07 -14.11 25.84
N ALA A 302 -16.75 -15.14 25.35
CA ALA A 302 -18.19 -15.10 25.11
C ALA A 302 -18.99 -14.96 26.43
N LEU A 303 -18.60 -15.68 27.49
CA LEU A 303 -19.22 -15.59 28.82
C LEU A 303 -18.98 -14.19 29.44
N LYS A 304 -17.76 -13.68 29.37
CA LYS A 304 -17.41 -12.35 29.89
C LYS A 304 -18.23 -11.23 29.24
N ASN A 305 -18.49 -11.34 27.95
CA ASN A 305 -19.34 -10.38 27.23
C ASN A 305 -20.80 -10.42 27.68
N ASN A 306 -21.26 -11.59 28.23
CA ASN A 306 -22.60 -11.78 28.75
C ASN A 306 -22.68 -11.59 30.28
N GLY A 307 -21.63 -11.09 30.92
CA GLY A 307 -21.58 -10.86 32.36
C GLY A 307 -21.43 -12.15 33.22
N ASN A 308 -21.07 -13.28 32.59
CA ASN A 308 -20.86 -14.55 33.27
C ASN A 308 -19.37 -14.84 33.42
N GLY A 309 -19.02 -15.55 34.53
CA GLY A 309 -17.66 -16.05 34.76
C GLY A 309 -17.41 -17.38 34.07
N PHE A 310 -16.15 -17.63 33.67
CA PHE A 310 -15.69 -18.95 33.23
C PHE A 310 -15.19 -19.75 34.43
N ILE A 311 -15.52 -21.01 34.49
CA ILE A 311 -15.03 -21.92 35.56
C ILE A 311 -13.82 -22.67 34.98
N PRO A 312 -12.59 -22.42 35.47
CA PRO A 312 -11.40 -23.10 35.01
C PRO A 312 -11.37 -24.58 35.45
N ASN A 313 -10.63 -25.38 34.72
CA ASN A 313 -10.48 -26.80 35.00
C ASN A 313 -9.01 -27.23 34.99
N ASP A 314 -8.68 -28.18 35.87
CA ASP A 314 -7.36 -28.78 35.91
C ASP A 314 -7.31 -30.02 35.02
N CYS A 315 -6.17 -30.28 34.40
CA CYS A 315 -5.90 -31.52 33.69
C CYS A 315 -4.48 -32.00 34.00
N LYS A 316 -4.33 -33.25 34.48
CA LYS A 316 -3.01 -33.82 34.71
C LYS A 316 -2.98 -35.25 34.16
N LEU A 317 -2.37 -35.41 32.99
CA LEU A 317 -2.15 -36.72 32.39
C LEU A 317 -0.69 -37.15 32.63
N ASN A 318 -0.53 -38.24 33.34
CA ASN A 318 0.78 -38.87 33.50
C ASN A 318 1.04 -39.87 32.36
N ASP A 319 2.30 -40.17 32.10
CA ASP A 319 2.67 -41.17 31.08
C ASP A 319 1.98 -42.52 31.37
N GLY A 320 1.36 -43.08 30.32
CA GLY A 320 0.60 -44.35 30.42
C GLY A 320 -0.79 -44.22 31.05
N SER A 321 -1.26 -43.04 31.47
CA SER A 321 -2.62 -42.86 31.98
C SER A 321 -3.62 -42.48 30.87
N ILE A 322 -4.87 -42.91 31.08
CA ILE A 322 -6.00 -42.62 30.21
C ILE A 322 -7.08 -41.92 31.01
N TRP A 323 -7.60 -40.79 30.58
CA TRP A 323 -8.77 -40.17 31.15
C TRP A 323 -10.00 -40.47 30.30
N LEU A 324 -11.05 -40.99 30.95
CA LEU A 324 -12.36 -41.18 30.37
C LEU A 324 -13.28 -40.04 30.81
N VAL A 325 -13.52 -39.07 29.92
CA VAL A 325 -14.40 -37.95 30.21
C VAL A 325 -15.80 -38.24 29.73
N THR A 326 -16.75 -38.40 30.67
CA THR A 326 -18.15 -38.71 30.41
C THR A 326 -19.07 -37.62 30.91
N GLY A 327 -20.29 -37.61 30.42
CA GLY A 327 -21.31 -36.62 30.83
C GLY A 327 -22.37 -36.41 29.74
N PRO A 328 -23.53 -35.82 30.08
CA PRO A 328 -24.58 -35.54 29.13
C PRO A 328 -24.13 -34.55 28.03
N ASN A 329 -24.88 -34.50 26.93
CA ASN A 329 -24.67 -33.47 25.91
C ASN A 329 -24.90 -32.11 26.57
N MET A 330 -24.11 -31.10 26.16
CA MET A 330 -24.09 -29.75 26.75
C MET A 330 -23.48 -29.62 28.17
N ALA A 331 -22.86 -30.66 28.72
CA ALA A 331 -22.16 -30.60 30.02
C ALA A 331 -20.72 -30.00 29.92
N GLY A 332 -20.37 -29.36 28.83
CA GLY A 332 -19.07 -28.72 28.68
C GLY A 332 -17.92 -29.63 28.24
N LYS A 333 -18.16 -30.89 27.86
CA LYS A 333 -17.12 -31.83 27.41
C LYS A 333 -16.25 -31.25 26.27
N SER A 334 -16.90 -30.72 25.25
CA SER A 334 -16.19 -30.10 24.10
C SER A 334 -15.38 -28.88 24.50
N THR A 335 -15.83 -28.10 25.46
CA THR A 335 -15.12 -26.95 26.03
C THR A 335 -13.88 -27.38 26.82
N PHE A 336 -13.92 -28.57 27.45
CA PHE A 336 -12.77 -29.11 28.17
C PHE A 336 -11.67 -29.61 27.25
N PHE A 337 -12.01 -30.09 26.05
CA PHE A 337 -11.06 -30.60 25.06
C PHE A 337 -10.57 -29.53 24.03
N GLY A 338 -11.18 -28.37 23.97
CA GLY A 338 -10.85 -27.28 23.07
C GLY A 338 -9.99 -26.22 23.71
#